data_7dffa4259b2d5e1bdbaa9dc9bc522e46
#
_entry.id   7dffa4259b2d5e1bdbaa9dc9bc522e46
#
_cell.length_a   1.000
_cell.length_b   1.000
_cell.length_c   1.000
_cell.angle_alpha   90.00
_cell.angle_beta   90.00
_cell.angle_gamma   90.00
#
_symmetry.space_group_name_H-M   'P 1'
#
loop_
_entity.id
_entity.type
_entity.pdbx_description
1 polymer ?
#
loop_
_entity_poly.entity_id
_entity_poly.type
_entity_poly.pdbx_seq_one_letter_code
_entity_poly.pdbx_strand_id
1 'polypeptide(L)'
;MLNAATSLAKSVDGKKRYLQPYRSEIRYPKTDSFLKIVSADTSKLDGLNCSTFIIDEYHESKDTKMWDVLKSSQGMRRNGLGIIITTAGFDKSSPCYAKRSVGIEVLNRFVTP
;
A
#
# COMPACT_ATOMS: atom_id res chain seq x y z
N MET A 1 -1.55 2.81 -12.66
CA MET A 1 -0.62 3.14 -11.56
C MET A 1 0.84 2.79 -11.86
N LEU A 2 1.19 1.56 -12.21
CA LEU A 2 2.59 1.19 -12.55
C LEU A 2 3.18 2.02 -13.71
N ASN A 3 2.37 2.36 -14.72
CA ASN A 3 2.83 3.16 -15.86
C ASN A 3 3.32 4.55 -15.44
N ALA A 4 2.64 5.21 -14.50
CA ALA A 4 3.07 6.51 -13.98
C ALA A 4 4.38 6.37 -13.17
N ALA A 5 4.48 5.37 -12.30
CA ALA A 5 5.69 5.09 -11.54
C ALA A 5 6.87 4.72 -12.46
N THR A 6 6.62 3.94 -13.52
CA THR A 6 7.63 3.59 -14.52
C THR A 6 8.09 4.82 -15.31
N SER A 7 7.16 5.71 -15.68
CA SER A 7 7.49 6.97 -16.37
C SER A 7 8.33 7.87 -15.46
N LEU A 8 7.96 7.98 -14.20
CA LEU A 8 8.72 8.75 -13.21
C LEU A 8 10.12 8.16 -13.01
N ALA A 9 10.24 6.85 -12.85
CA ALA A 9 11.54 6.18 -12.72
C ALA A 9 12.44 6.42 -13.94
N LYS A 10 11.90 6.39 -15.15
CA LYS A 10 12.63 6.72 -16.38
C LYS A 10 13.02 8.18 -16.46
N SER A 11 12.19 9.08 -15.95
CA SER A 11 12.48 10.52 -15.93
C SER A 11 13.62 10.85 -14.95
N VAL A 12 13.58 10.24 -13.76
CA VAL A 12 14.57 10.48 -12.69
C VAL A 12 15.88 9.76 -12.97
N ASP A 13 15.83 8.55 -13.52
CA ASP A 13 17.01 7.71 -13.81
C ASP A 13 17.00 7.22 -15.26
N GLY A 14 17.09 8.16 -16.21
CA GLY A 14 17.07 7.87 -17.64
C GLY A 14 18.15 6.92 -18.13
N LYS A 15 19.26 6.79 -17.41
CA LYS A 15 20.33 5.86 -17.73
C LYS A 15 20.17 4.49 -17.06
N LYS A 16 19.05 4.25 -16.37
CA LYS A 16 18.76 3.01 -15.61
C LYS A 16 19.89 2.60 -14.67
N ARG A 17 20.57 3.57 -14.09
CA ARG A 17 21.72 3.35 -13.22
C ARG A 17 21.32 2.80 -11.86
N TYR A 18 20.16 3.25 -11.37
CA TYR A 18 19.66 2.92 -10.05
C TYR A 18 18.36 2.14 -10.11
N LEU A 19 17.43 2.54 -10.98
CA LEU A 19 16.08 1.96 -11.07
C LEU A 19 15.93 1.15 -12.36
N GLN A 20 15.52 -0.09 -12.20
CA GLN A 20 15.27 -1.01 -13.32
C GLN A 20 13.78 -1.31 -13.40
N PRO A 21 13.04 -0.66 -14.34
CA PRO A 21 11.62 -0.94 -14.54
C PRO A 21 11.44 -2.22 -15.35
N TYR A 22 10.62 -3.12 -14.82
CA TYR A 22 10.12 -4.32 -15.46
C TYR A 22 8.61 -4.20 -15.72
N ARG A 23 8.00 -5.21 -16.29
CA ARG A 23 6.56 -5.21 -16.65
C ARG A 23 5.64 -5.03 -15.44
N SER A 24 5.95 -5.64 -14.32
CA SER A 24 5.10 -5.65 -13.12
C SER A 24 5.78 -5.10 -11.86
N GLU A 25 7.04 -4.68 -11.96
CA GLU A 25 7.80 -4.19 -10.82
C GLU A 25 8.88 -3.20 -11.24
N ILE A 26 9.33 -2.39 -10.28
CA ILE A 26 10.51 -1.55 -10.42
C ILE A 26 11.51 -2.03 -9.37
N ARG A 27 12.73 -2.38 -9.79
CA ARG A 27 13.79 -2.84 -8.90
C ARG A 27 14.85 -1.79 -8.66
N TYR A 28 15.39 -1.81 -7.45
CA TYR A 28 16.63 -1.14 -7.09
C TYR A 28 17.67 -2.20 -6.73
N PRO A 29 18.57 -2.58 -7.68
CA PRO A 29 19.46 -3.74 -7.54
C PRO A 29 20.44 -3.65 -6.39
N LYS A 30 20.85 -2.42 -6.02
CA LYS A 30 21.87 -2.21 -4.99
C LYS A 30 21.48 -2.80 -3.62
N THR A 31 20.20 -2.83 -3.30
CA THR A 31 19.67 -3.37 -2.04
C THR A 31 18.69 -4.52 -2.26
N ASP A 32 18.54 -4.98 -3.51
CA ASP A 32 17.52 -5.94 -3.92
C ASP A 32 16.09 -5.53 -3.52
N SER A 33 15.86 -4.22 -3.44
CA SER A 33 14.55 -3.67 -3.13
C SER A 33 13.69 -3.57 -4.39
N PHE A 34 12.39 -3.70 -4.22
CA PHE A 34 11.45 -3.58 -5.35
C PHE A 34 10.12 -2.97 -4.93
N LEU A 35 9.51 -2.29 -5.88
CA LEU A 35 8.12 -1.86 -5.86
C LEU A 35 7.33 -2.72 -6.83
N LYS A 36 6.34 -3.45 -6.35
CA LYS A 36 5.50 -4.35 -7.15
C LYS A 36 4.04 -3.98 -7.01
N ILE A 37 3.31 -3.98 -8.12
CA ILE A 37 1.85 -3.92 -8.10
C ILE A 37 1.31 -5.34 -8.00
N VAL A 38 0.43 -5.54 -7.04
CA VAL A 38 -0.26 -6.80 -6.81
C VAL A 38 -1.75 -6.66 -7.11
N SER A 39 -2.36 -7.76 -7.51
CA SER A 39 -3.80 -7.84 -7.70
C SER A 39 -4.54 -7.75 -6.37
N ALA A 40 -5.78 -7.29 -6.39
CA ALA A 40 -6.69 -7.34 -5.25
C ALA A 40 -7.10 -8.77 -4.83
N ASP A 41 -6.72 -9.77 -5.61
CA ASP A 41 -6.93 -11.19 -5.28
C ASP A 41 -6.03 -11.60 -4.11
N THR A 42 -6.63 -11.72 -2.93
CA THR A 42 -5.91 -12.02 -1.67
C THR A 42 -5.22 -13.39 -1.69
N SER A 43 -5.71 -14.34 -2.51
CA SER A 43 -5.11 -15.68 -2.62
C SER A 43 -3.68 -15.64 -3.20
N LYS A 44 -3.32 -14.57 -3.90
CA LYS A 44 -1.98 -14.36 -4.48
C LYS A 44 -1.06 -13.52 -3.61
N LEU A 45 -1.53 -13.07 -2.46
CA LEU A 45 -0.79 -12.23 -1.54
C LEU A 45 -0.08 -13.04 -0.44
N ASP A 46 -0.36 -14.33 -0.34
CA ASP A 46 0.30 -15.21 0.61
C ASP A 46 1.80 -15.30 0.35
N GLY A 47 2.59 -15.32 1.41
CA GLY A 47 4.05 -15.38 1.33
C GLY A 47 4.75 -14.06 1.05
N LEU A 48 4.02 -12.94 0.96
CA LEU A 48 4.64 -11.63 0.89
C LEU A 48 5.36 -11.29 2.20
N ASN A 49 6.47 -10.58 2.08
CA ASN A 49 7.22 -10.02 3.21
C ASN A 49 7.52 -8.56 2.90
N CYS A 50 6.49 -7.73 2.85
CA CYS A 50 6.61 -6.34 2.48
C CYS A 50 7.00 -5.46 3.67
N SER A 51 7.87 -4.48 3.45
CA SER A 51 8.15 -3.44 4.44
C SER A 51 7.08 -2.35 4.43
N THR A 52 6.57 -2.04 3.24
CA THR A 52 5.53 -1.04 3.03
C THR A 52 4.50 -1.57 2.04
N PHE A 53 3.23 -1.35 2.31
CA PHE A 53 2.17 -1.56 1.35
C PHE A 53 1.27 -0.34 1.24
N ILE A 54 0.69 -0.17 0.05
CA ILE A 54 -0.26 0.90 -0.24
C ILE A 54 -1.52 0.26 -0.82
N ILE A 55 -2.65 0.52 -0.21
CA ILE A 55 -3.97 0.14 -0.74
C ILE A 55 -4.61 1.41 -1.28
N ASP A 56 -4.85 1.43 -2.59
CA ASP A 56 -5.54 2.51 -3.26
C ASP A 56 -7.03 2.17 -3.40
N GLU A 57 -7.89 3.20 -3.43
CA GLU A 57 -9.34 3.08 -3.55
C GLU A 57 -9.95 2.14 -2.49
N TYR A 58 -9.50 2.25 -1.24
CA TYR A 58 -9.91 1.33 -0.16
C TYR A 58 -11.43 1.36 0.12
N HIS A 59 -12.13 2.42 -0.28
CA HIS A 59 -13.60 2.48 -0.16
C HIS A 59 -14.33 1.41 -1.00
N GLU A 60 -13.68 0.86 -2.04
CA GLU A 60 -14.21 -0.25 -2.83
C GLU A 60 -14.05 -1.62 -2.14
N SER A 61 -13.29 -1.70 -1.05
CA SER A 61 -13.09 -2.95 -0.30
C SER A 61 -14.35 -3.35 0.46
N LYS A 62 -14.86 -4.55 0.17
CA LYS A 62 -16.05 -5.11 0.81
C LYS A 62 -15.77 -5.69 2.19
N ASP A 63 -14.52 -6.10 2.43
CA ASP A 63 -14.07 -6.72 3.69
C ASP A 63 -12.65 -6.27 4.05
N THR A 64 -12.17 -6.73 5.19
CA THR A 64 -10.82 -6.38 5.70
C THR A 64 -9.73 -7.31 5.21
N LYS A 65 -10.03 -8.35 4.44
CA LYS A 65 -9.09 -9.45 4.10
C LYS A 65 -7.79 -8.94 3.50
N MET A 66 -7.87 -8.02 2.53
CA MET A 66 -6.68 -7.47 1.89
C MET A 66 -5.78 -6.75 2.91
N TRP A 67 -6.37 -5.92 3.77
CA TRP A 67 -5.64 -5.25 4.83
C TRP A 67 -4.98 -6.26 5.78
N ASP A 68 -5.73 -7.27 6.21
CA ASP A 68 -5.27 -8.26 7.19
C ASP A 68 -4.12 -9.10 6.63
N VAL A 69 -4.21 -9.56 5.39
CA VAL A 69 -3.14 -10.32 4.71
C VAL A 69 -1.88 -9.46 4.55
N LEU A 70 -2.01 -8.23 4.06
CA LEU A 70 -0.87 -7.33 3.90
C LEU A 70 -0.25 -6.93 5.24
N LYS A 71 -1.07 -6.69 6.26
CA LYS A 71 -0.59 -6.38 7.60
C LYS A 71 0.12 -7.56 8.24
N SER A 72 -0.41 -8.76 8.10
CA SER A 72 0.25 -9.97 8.60
C SER A 72 1.56 -10.27 7.88
N SER A 73 1.66 -9.94 6.59
CA SER A 73 2.90 -10.09 5.80
C SER A 73 4.06 -9.23 6.34
N GLN A 74 3.78 -8.23 7.15
CA GLN A 74 4.76 -7.38 7.82
C GLN A 74 5.24 -7.93 9.16
N GLY A 75 4.75 -9.08 9.61
CA GLY A 75 5.02 -9.62 10.97
C GLY A 75 6.49 -9.73 11.35
N MET A 76 7.38 -9.91 10.37
CA MET A 76 8.84 -9.98 10.58
C MET A 76 9.54 -8.62 10.45
N ARG A 77 8.82 -7.55 10.14
CA ARG A 77 9.40 -6.22 9.93
C ARG A 77 9.23 -5.34 11.16
N ARG A 78 10.33 -4.77 11.66
CA ARG A 78 10.30 -3.85 12.82
C ARG A 78 9.50 -2.57 12.55
N ASN A 79 9.59 -2.03 11.34
CA ASN A 79 9.00 -0.75 10.97
C ASN A 79 8.08 -0.92 9.74
N GLY A 80 7.14 -1.86 9.81
CA GLY A 80 6.16 -2.06 8.75
C GLY A 80 5.19 -0.90 8.64
N LEU A 81 5.07 -0.31 7.44
CA LEU A 81 4.16 0.79 7.14
C LEU A 81 3.03 0.33 6.21
N GLY A 82 1.79 0.57 6.60
CA GLY A 82 0.61 0.42 5.75
C GLY A 82 0.00 1.78 5.46
N ILE A 83 -0.25 2.07 4.19
CA ILE A 83 -0.86 3.32 3.73
C ILE A 83 -2.17 2.98 3.02
N ILE A 84 -3.22 3.71 3.35
CA ILE A 84 -4.51 3.65 2.67
C ILE A 84 -4.74 4.99 1.97
N ILE A 85 -5.03 4.93 0.69
CA ILE A 85 -5.44 6.08 -0.13
C ILE A 85 -6.88 5.82 -0.55
N THR A 86 -7.77 6.77 -0.26
CA THR A 86 -9.18 6.57 -0.54
C THR A 86 -9.95 7.89 -0.53
N THR A 87 -11.07 7.90 -1.23
CA THR A 87 -12.14 8.88 -1.00
C THR A 87 -13.04 8.41 0.14
N ALA A 88 -13.99 9.25 0.56
CA ALA A 88 -14.87 8.93 1.69
C ALA A 88 -15.77 7.71 1.43
N GLY A 89 -16.08 7.43 0.15
CA GLY A 89 -17.09 6.42 -0.23
C GLY A 89 -18.49 6.78 0.24
N PHE A 90 -19.47 5.96 -0.12
CA PHE A 90 -20.88 6.16 0.25
C PHE A 90 -21.35 5.16 1.31
N ASP A 91 -20.66 4.02 1.45
CA ASP A 91 -21.04 2.95 2.35
C ASP A 91 -20.44 3.14 3.76
N LYS A 92 -21.32 3.52 4.70
CA LYS A 92 -20.96 3.70 6.12
C LYS A 92 -20.70 2.39 6.87
N SER A 93 -21.07 1.26 6.29
CA SER A 93 -20.82 -0.08 6.86
C SER A 93 -19.48 -0.66 6.39
N SER A 94 -18.80 0.01 5.45
CA SER A 94 -17.55 -0.46 4.85
C SER A 94 -16.36 -0.44 5.83
N PRO A 95 -15.37 -1.31 5.60
CA PRO A 95 -14.11 -1.28 6.35
C PRO A 95 -13.40 0.08 6.28
N CYS A 96 -13.55 0.79 5.17
CA CYS A 96 -13.02 2.13 4.98
C CYS A 96 -13.61 3.12 6.00
N TYR A 97 -14.93 3.09 6.17
CA TYR A 97 -15.59 3.96 7.13
C TYR A 97 -15.19 3.65 8.57
N ALA A 98 -15.06 2.37 8.93
CA ALA A 98 -14.55 1.95 10.23
C ALA A 98 -13.15 2.51 10.51
N LYS A 99 -12.23 2.42 9.55
CA LYS A 99 -10.87 3.00 9.66
C LYS A 99 -10.90 4.53 9.79
N ARG A 100 -11.77 5.21 9.04
CA ARG A 100 -11.98 6.67 9.16
C ARG A 100 -12.43 7.04 10.57
N SER A 101 -13.36 6.30 11.14
CA SER A 101 -13.89 6.55 12.49
C SER A 101 -12.79 6.42 13.55
N VAL A 102 -11.94 5.40 13.45
CA VAL A 102 -10.76 5.25 14.33
C VAL A 102 -9.81 6.44 14.18
N GLY A 103 -9.55 6.89 12.95
CA GLY A 103 -8.71 8.05 12.69
C GLY A 103 -9.25 9.33 13.34
N ILE A 104 -10.56 9.56 13.23
CA ILE A 104 -11.23 10.71 13.88
C ILE A 104 -11.12 10.61 15.40
N GLU A 105 -11.33 9.42 15.96
CA GLU A 105 -11.21 9.22 17.41
C GLU A 105 -9.80 9.52 17.93
N VAL A 106 -8.78 9.06 17.19
CA VAL A 106 -7.37 9.38 17.52
C VAL A 106 -7.14 10.89 17.49
N LEU A 107 -7.58 11.58 16.42
CA LEU A 107 -7.43 13.03 16.31
C LEU A 107 -8.13 13.76 17.46
N ASN A 108 -9.33 13.34 17.83
CA ASN A 108 -10.06 13.96 18.92
C ASN A 108 -9.35 13.81 20.27
N ARG A 109 -8.63 12.74 20.51
CA ARG A 109 -7.82 12.54 21.74
C ARG A 109 -6.65 13.53 21.84
N PHE A 110 -6.15 14.03 20.71
CA PHE A 110 -5.08 15.03 20.68
C PHE A 110 -5.59 16.47 20.69
N VAL A 111 -6.86 16.70 20.36
CA VAL A 111 -7.47 18.03 20.25
C VAL A 111 -8.26 18.41 21.52
N THR A 112 -8.73 17.45 22.29
CA THR A 112 -9.37 17.67 23.59
C THR A 112 -8.32 17.61 24.70
N PRO A 113 -8.09 18.76 25.41
CA PRO A 113 -7.20 18.77 26.57
C PRO A 113 -7.73 17.91 27.71
#